data_df56c00179c270a9b1de9978c4c528aa
#
_entry.id   df56c00179c270a9b1de9978c4c528aa
#
_cell.length_a   1.000
_cell.length_b   1.000
_cell.length_c   1.000
_cell.angle_alpha   90.00
_cell.angle_beta   90.00
_cell.angle_gamma   90.00
#
_symmetry.space_group_name_H-M   'P 1'
#
loop_
_entity.id
_entity.type
_entity.pdbx_description
1 polymer ?
#
loop_
_entity_poly.entity_id
_entity_poly.type
_entity_poly.pdbx_seq_one_letter_code
_entity_poly.pdbx_strand_id
1 'polypeptide(L)'
;RRHQVGALIERLEREVPWRAPLLVAGDFNDWRNLAGRRLAEELGLREALTDHWGRPARSFPSAFPMLRLDRIYVRGFRVSRTEIHRGPSWSRLSDHAALSAHLQFE
;
A
#
# COMPACT_ATOMS: atom_id res chain seq x y z
N ARG A 1 6.07 7.84 -13.57
CA ARG A 1 5.82 6.90 -12.46
C ARG A 1 6.86 5.83 -12.35
N ARG A 2 7.29 5.29 -13.48
CA ARG A 2 8.37 4.31 -13.46
C ARG A 2 9.64 4.88 -12.85
N HIS A 3 9.94 6.14 -13.15
CA HIS A 3 11.09 6.83 -12.57
C HIS A 3 10.94 7.03 -11.07
N GLN A 4 9.74 7.40 -10.63
CA GLN A 4 9.47 7.63 -9.22
C GLN A 4 9.60 6.35 -8.40
N VAL A 5 9.04 5.25 -8.89
CA VAL A 5 9.14 3.96 -8.19
C VAL A 5 10.58 3.47 -8.18
N GLY A 6 11.29 3.57 -9.30
CA GLY A 6 12.69 3.18 -9.37
C GLY A 6 13.57 3.97 -8.43
N ALA A 7 13.38 5.28 -8.37
CA ALA A 7 14.14 6.14 -7.46
C ALA A 7 13.84 5.81 -5.99
N LEU A 8 12.59 5.53 -5.66
CA LEU A 8 12.20 5.11 -4.32
C LEU A 8 12.87 3.80 -3.93
N ILE A 9 12.84 2.81 -4.80
CA ILE A 9 13.46 1.51 -4.56
C ILE A 9 14.96 1.66 -4.33
N GLU A 10 15.65 2.41 -5.20
CA GLU A 10 17.09 2.64 -5.05
C GLU A 10 17.42 3.29 -3.71
N ARG A 11 16.65 4.28 -3.32
CA ARG A 11 16.87 4.99 -2.06
C ARG A 11 16.65 4.07 -0.87
N LEU A 12 15.59 3.28 -0.90
CA LEU A 12 15.30 2.34 0.17
C LEU A 12 16.37 1.25 0.28
N GLU A 13 16.88 0.77 -0.86
CA GLU A 13 17.97 -0.20 -0.86
C GLU A 13 19.24 0.34 -0.22
N ARG A 14 19.54 1.63 -0.43
CA ARG A 14 20.72 2.26 0.15
C ARG A 14 20.57 2.58 1.62
N GLU A 15 19.38 3.03 2.04
CA GLU A 15 19.19 3.61 3.37
C GLU A 15 18.62 2.64 4.40
N VAL A 16 17.94 1.58 3.95
CA VAL A 16 17.25 0.65 4.85
C VAL A 16 17.92 -0.72 4.77
N PRO A 17 18.45 -1.25 5.89
CA PRO A 17 19.01 -2.59 5.91
C PRO A 17 18.00 -3.64 5.43
N TRP A 18 18.46 -4.61 4.69
CA TRP A 18 17.59 -5.64 4.09
C TRP A 18 16.69 -6.34 5.11
N ARG A 19 17.20 -6.56 6.32
CA ARG A 19 16.44 -7.26 7.37
C ARG A 19 15.57 -6.36 8.21
N ALA A 20 15.64 -5.05 8.02
CA ALA A 20 14.83 -4.11 8.80
C ALA A 20 13.37 -4.20 8.40
N PRO A 21 12.45 -4.11 9.37
CA PRO A 21 11.03 -3.95 9.03
C PRO A 21 10.83 -2.66 8.24
N LEU A 22 9.97 -2.72 7.23
CA LEU A 22 9.75 -1.57 6.35
C LEU A 22 8.27 -1.47 6.01
N LEU A 23 7.76 -0.25 6.03
CA LEU A 23 6.41 0.08 5.62
C LEU A 23 6.45 1.22 4.61
N VAL A 24 5.81 1.04 3.48
CA VAL A 24 5.65 2.07 2.45
C VAL A 24 4.16 2.20 2.13
N ALA A 25 3.61 3.37 2.36
CA ALA A 25 2.18 3.59 2.16
C ALA A 25 1.93 4.85 1.35
N GLY A 26 0.84 4.88 0.59
CA GLY A 26 0.45 6.06 -0.15
C GLY A 26 -0.42 5.75 -1.35
N ASP A 27 -0.63 6.79 -2.17
CA ASP A 27 -1.29 6.69 -3.46
C ASP A 27 -0.25 6.34 -4.52
N PHE A 28 -0.27 5.11 -4.96
CA PHE A 28 0.65 4.66 -6.01
C PHE A 28 0.10 4.94 -7.40
N ASN A 29 -1.18 5.29 -7.48
CA ASN A 29 -1.87 5.48 -8.75
C ASN A 29 -1.62 4.30 -9.71
N ASP A 30 -1.53 3.12 -9.15
CA ASP A 30 -1.04 1.92 -9.82
C ASP A 30 -2.12 0.83 -9.88
N TRP A 31 -3.15 1.12 -10.64
CA TRP A 31 -4.26 0.18 -10.80
C TRP A 31 -3.88 -1.04 -11.67
N ARG A 32 -2.73 -0.99 -12.35
CA ARG A 32 -2.18 -2.13 -13.09
C ARG A 32 -1.24 -3.00 -12.26
N ASN A 33 -0.99 -2.59 -11.04
CA ASN A 33 -0.17 -3.34 -10.08
C ASN A 33 1.31 -3.45 -10.47
N LEU A 34 1.82 -2.52 -11.27
CA LEU A 34 3.22 -2.55 -11.72
C LEU A 34 4.20 -2.16 -10.62
N ALA A 35 3.88 -1.08 -9.89
CA ALA A 35 4.71 -0.63 -8.78
C ALA A 35 4.76 -1.67 -7.66
N GLY A 36 3.62 -2.28 -7.34
CA GLY A 36 3.55 -3.33 -6.34
C GLY A 36 4.41 -4.54 -6.68
N ARG A 37 4.40 -4.92 -7.95
CA ARG A 37 5.23 -6.03 -8.42
C ARG A 37 6.71 -5.74 -8.24
N ARG A 38 7.14 -4.52 -8.58
CA ARG A 38 8.53 -4.11 -8.39
C ARG A 38 8.93 -4.08 -6.93
N LEU A 39 8.09 -3.50 -6.08
CA LEU A 39 8.34 -3.45 -4.64
C LEU A 39 8.43 -4.85 -4.03
N ALA A 40 7.54 -5.75 -4.44
CA ALA A 40 7.55 -7.12 -3.95
C ALA A 40 8.83 -7.85 -4.39
N GLU A 41 9.21 -7.74 -5.64
CA GLU A 41 10.36 -8.46 -6.18
C GLU A 41 11.69 -7.89 -5.71
N GLU A 42 11.83 -6.57 -5.65
CA GLU A 42 13.12 -5.93 -5.38
C GLU A 42 13.36 -5.64 -3.91
N LEU A 43 12.32 -5.41 -3.12
CA LEU A 43 12.46 -5.08 -1.69
C LEU A 43 11.84 -6.13 -0.76
N GLY A 44 11.21 -7.15 -1.31
CA GLY A 44 10.55 -8.17 -0.50
C GLY A 44 9.35 -7.66 0.26
N LEU A 45 8.64 -6.67 -0.32
CA LEU A 45 7.43 -6.12 0.28
C LEU A 45 6.20 -6.85 -0.23
N ARG A 46 5.17 -6.90 0.61
CA ARG A 46 3.86 -7.40 0.20
C ARG A 46 2.80 -6.38 0.56
N GLU A 47 1.75 -6.31 -0.23
CA GLU A 47 0.68 -5.35 -0.02
C GLU A 47 -0.26 -5.88 1.07
N ALA A 48 -0.52 -5.05 2.10
CA ALA A 48 -1.19 -5.48 3.32
C ALA A 48 -2.61 -6.00 3.10
N LEU A 49 -3.41 -5.33 2.26
CA LEU A 49 -4.78 -5.78 2.03
C LEU A 49 -4.84 -7.00 1.12
N THR A 50 -3.90 -7.12 0.19
CA THR A 50 -3.77 -8.32 -0.63
C THR A 50 -3.37 -9.52 0.24
N ASP A 51 -2.44 -9.31 1.17
CA ASP A 51 -2.01 -10.34 2.11
C ASP A 51 -3.17 -10.82 3.00
N HIS A 52 -4.07 -9.92 3.35
CA HIS A 52 -5.20 -10.20 4.23
C HIS A 52 -6.46 -10.66 3.48
N TRP A 53 -6.78 -10.03 2.35
CA TRP A 53 -8.02 -10.27 1.61
C TRP A 53 -7.81 -10.89 0.22
N GLY A 54 -6.58 -11.02 -0.24
CA GLY A 54 -6.28 -11.54 -1.56
C GLY A 54 -6.24 -10.50 -2.67
N ARG A 55 -6.54 -9.23 -2.37
CA ARG A 55 -6.52 -8.14 -3.36
C ARG A 55 -6.38 -6.78 -2.69
N PRO A 56 -5.81 -5.79 -3.41
CA PRO A 56 -5.73 -4.43 -2.89
C PRO A 56 -7.11 -3.78 -2.74
N ALA A 57 -7.18 -2.74 -1.90
CA ALA A 57 -8.42 -2.02 -1.66
C ALA A 57 -8.81 -1.14 -2.85
N ARG A 58 -10.10 -1.05 -3.12
CA ARG A 58 -10.66 -0.03 -4.00
C ARG A 58 -10.88 1.23 -3.18
N SER A 59 -10.17 2.29 -3.52
CA SER A 59 -10.12 3.50 -2.69
C SER A 59 -10.52 4.79 -3.41
N PHE A 60 -10.57 4.80 -4.72
CA PHE A 60 -10.86 6.02 -5.47
C PHE A 60 -11.96 5.81 -6.50
N PRO A 61 -12.86 6.77 -6.67
CA PRO A 61 -13.12 7.91 -5.78
C PRO A 61 -13.80 7.46 -4.48
N SER A 62 -13.60 8.20 -3.39
CA SER A 62 -14.07 7.79 -2.06
C SER A 62 -15.59 7.65 -1.96
N ALA A 63 -16.35 8.47 -2.70
CA ALA A 63 -17.80 8.38 -2.71
C ALA A 63 -18.30 7.12 -3.43
N PHE A 64 -17.52 6.60 -4.38
CA PHE A 64 -17.88 5.41 -5.14
C PHE A 64 -16.60 4.66 -5.53
N PRO A 65 -15.96 3.94 -4.59
CA PRO A 65 -14.64 3.34 -4.83
C PRO A 65 -14.64 2.29 -5.95
N MET A 66 -13.86 2.55 -6.98
CA MET A 66 -13.71 1.68 -8.14
C MET A 66 -12.26 1.30 -8.40
N LEU A 67 -11.32 2.20 -8.17
CA LEU A 67 -9.91 2.00 -8.49
C LEU A 67 -9.10 1.68 -7.24
N ARG A 68 -8.10 0.83 -7.40
CA ARG A 68 -7.22 0.36 -6.32
C ARG A 68 -5.91 1.13 -6.35
N LEU A 69 -5.95 2.42 -5.96
CA LEU A 69 -4.80 3.33 -6.06
C LEU A 69 -3.97 3.39 -4.79
N ASP A 70 -4.63 3.34 -3.63
CA ASP A 70 -3.95 3.46 -2.35
C ASP A 70 -3.50 2.10 -1.86
N ARG A 71 -2.25 2.00 -1.44
CA ARG A 71 -1.61 0.76 -1.05
C ARG A 71 -0.79 0.92 0.22
N ILE A 72 -0.69 -0.16 0.98
CA ILE A 72 0.20 -0.28 2.13
C ILE A 72 1.08 -1.49 1.89
N TYR A 73 2.37 -1.26 1.71
CA TYR A 73 3.35 -2.32 1.46
C TYR A 73 4.18 -2.55 2.71
N VAL A 74 4.39 -3.79 3.08
CA VAL A 74 5.08 -4.15 4.32
C VAL A 74 6.05 -5.30 4.13
N ARG A 75 7.09 -5.32 4.96
CA ARG A 75 7.90 -6.50 5.23
C ARG A 75 8.32 -6.46 6.70
N GLY A 76 8.50 -7.62 7.32
CA GLY A 76 8.84 -7.70 8.74
C GLY A 76 7.65 -7.45 9.65
N PHE A 77 6.44 -7.40 9.10
CA PHE A 77 5.21 -7.24 9.85
C PHE A 77 4.23 -8.31 9.49
N ARG A 78 3.44 -8.73 10.48
CA ARG A 78 2.24 -9.53 10.27
C ARG A 78 1.05 -8.58 10.24
N VAL A 79 0.18 -8.74 9.24
CA VAL A 79 -1.05 -7.93 9.13
C VAL A 79 -2.15 -8.66 9.91
N SER A 80 -2.60 -8.06 11.00
CA SER A 80 -3.62 -8.68 11.86
C SER A 80 -5.03 -8.19 11.56
N ARG A 81 -5.17 -6.97 11.04
CA ARG A 81 -6.46 -6.38 10.73
C ARG A 81 -6.32 -5.29 9.69
N THR A 82 -7.28 -5.21 8.77
CA THR A 82 -7.34 -4.13 7.78
C THR A 82 -8.76 -3.58 7.69
N GLU A 83 -8.89 -2.30 7.36
CA GLU A 83 -10.16 -1.65 7.14
C GLU A 83 -10.08 -0.66 5.99
N ILE A 84 -11.19 -0.56 5.26
CA ILE A 84 -11.44 0.50 4.29
C ILE A 84 -12.55 1.35 4.86
N HIS A 85 -12.25 2.62 5.13
CA HIS A 85 -13.21 3.54 5.74
C HIS A 85 -14.08 4.18 4.68
N ARG A 86 -15.35 3.87 4.69
CA ARG A 86 -16.33 4.28 3.69
C ARG A 86 -17.49 5.03 4.34
N GLY A 87 -18.33 5.63 3.48
CA GLY A 87 -19.54 6.32 3.89
C GLY A 87 -19.43 7.83 3.80
N PRO A 88 -20.56 8.55 4.01
CA PRO A 88 -20.61 10.00 3.78
C PRO A 88 -19.62 10.82 4.60
N SER A 89 -19.39 10.44 5.85
CA SER A 89 -18.45 11.17 6.71
C SER A 89 -17.02 11.10 6.17
N TRP A 90 -16.62 9.94 5.62
CA TRP A 90 -15.28 9.75 5.07
C TRP A 90 -15.13 10.36 3.69
N SER A 91 -16.16 10.22 2.82
CA SER A 91 -16.09 10.76 1.47
C SER A 91 -16.05 12.28 1.43
N ARG A 92 -16.51 12.95 2.48
CA ARG A 92 -16.40 14.41 2.61
C ARG A 92 -14.99 14.88 2.95
N LEU A 93 -14.16 14.00 3.50
CA LEU A 93 -12.81 14.36 3.93
C LEU A 93 -11.80 14.24 2.80
N SER A 94 -11.99 13.32 1.86
CA SER A 94 -11.02 13.07 0.81
C SER A 94 -11.68 12.39 -0.39
N ASP A 95 -11.08 12.57 -1.56
CA ASP A 95 -11.45 11.86 -2.78
C ASP A 95 -11.08 10.38 -2.71
N HIS A 96 -10.18 10.00 -1.80
CA HIS A 96 -9.77 8.63 -1.57
C HIS A 96 -10.38 8.10 -0.27
N ALA A 97 -10.78 6.84 -0.26
CA ALA A 97 -11.18 6.18 0.97
C ALA A 97 -9.94 5.98 1.84
N ALA A 98 -10.06 6.25 3.13
CA ALA A 98 -8.96 6.00 4.06
C ALA A 98 -8.81 4.50 4.30
N LEU A 99 -7.56 4.04 4.33
CA LEU A 99 -7.21 2.66 4.62
C LEU A 99 -6.48 2.58 5.94
N SER A 100 -6.72 1.54 6.70
CA SER A 100 -5.92 1.26 7.88
C SER A 100 -5.52 -0.20 7.95
N ALA A 101 -4.38 -0.44 8.58
CA ALA A 101 -3.90 -1.79 8.83
C ALA A 101 -3.29 -1.84 10.23
N HIS A 102 -3.58 -2.90 10.95
CA HIS A 102 -2.95 -3.19 12.23
C HIS A 102 -1.81 -4.16 12.00
N LEU A 103 -0.61 -3.77 12.37
CA LEU A 103 0.62 -4.51 12.10
C LEU A 103 1.27 -4.94 13.39
N GLN A 104 1.85 -6.12 13.37
CA GLN A 104 2.65 -6.64 14.48
C GLN A 104 4.03 -7.02 13.94
N PHE A 105 5.07 -6.73 14.70
CA PHE A 105 6.42 -7.17 14.32
C PHE A 105 6.47 -8.69 14.26
N GLU A 106 7.12 -9.16 13.24
CA GLU A 106 7.39 -10.60 13.13
C GLU A 106 8.53 -11.03 14.04
#